data_0b3323c5b53665ec8b0294fe17c25d22
#
_entry.id   0b3323c5b53665ec8b0294fe17c25d22
#
_cell.length_a   1.000
_cell.length_b   1.000
_cell.length_c   1.000
_cell.angle_alpha   90.00
_cell.angle_beta   90.00
_cell.angle_gamma   90.00
#
_symmetry.space_group_name_H-M   'P 1'
#
loop_
_entity.id
_entity.type
_entity.pdbx_description
1 polymer ?
#
loop_
_entity_poly.entity_id
_entity_poly.type
_entity_poly.pdbx_seq_one_letter_code
_entity_poly.pdbx_strand_id
1 'polypeptide(L)'
;MSGQSIMFIAGEASGDTLAMELFEAMRAEKGDLDAFGAGGPLMEKAGIDIAIDLTEHAVVGIWEAICNYGKFKRFFDELLDLAMEKQPNVIICIDNPGFNLRFVRAIRERSLKTDWRPKIIYYISPQLWAWHESRVHQITRDVDLLLSIFPFEKEWYAKRAPGFPVEFVGHPICDRYPDLDCKESCSIGNPPKLLLLPGSRAKEVCRHLGVMVDAAKEIDAKPTIVLPNDSLVEQAKLLVPKVSNWDIRVGRLHETLADTDVAIASSGTVTLECAWFKVPTVVLYKTSWITYLLGKFFLKVKHIAMPNLLANREVFPEFIQREANAQNLARE
;
A
#
# COMPACT_ATOMS: atom_id res chain seq x y z
N MET A 1 -35.76 -5.04 10.33
CA MET A 1 -35.01 -3.97 9.67
C MET A 1 -34.07 -4.63 8.71
N SER A 2 -34.17 -4.37 7.39
CA SER A 2 -33.20 -4.92 6.44
C SER A 2 -31.85 -4.40 6.83
N GLY A 3 -30.90 -5.29 7.16
CA GLY A 3 -29.54 -4.95 7.51
C GLY A 3 -28.92 -4.10 6.38
N GLN A 4 -28.08 -3.15 6.74
CA GLN A 4 -27.34 -2.37 5.72
C GLN A 4 -26.37 -3.31 5.04
N SER A 5 -26.54 -3.49 3.73
CA SER A 5 -25.65 -4.30 2.90
C SER A 5 -24.49 -3.45 2.39
N ILE A 6 -23.26 -3.92 2.53
CA ILE A 6 -22.03 -3.20 2.21
C ILE A 6 -21.21 -4.01 1.20
N MET A 7 -20.80 -3.37 0.12
CA MET A 7 -19.88 -3.95 -0.84
C MET A 7 -18.47 -3.38 -0.66
N PHE A 8 -17.49 -4.25 -0.47
CA PHE A 8 -16.08 -3.89 -0.37
C PHE A 8 -15.32 -4.22 -1.65
N ILE A 9 -14.43 -3.32 -2.09
CA ILE A 9 -13.57 -3.55 -3.25
C ILE A 9 -12.12 -3.26 -2.88
N ALA A 10 -11.32 -4.32 -2.75
CA ALA A 10 -9.88 -4.27 -2.49
C ALA A 10 -9.12 -5.06 -3.56
N GLY A 11 -8.22 -4.42 -4.26
CA GLY A 11 -7.55 -4.99 -5.44
C GLY A 11 -6.14 -5.54 -5.22
N GLU A 12 -5.58 -5.37 -4.03
CA GLU A 12 -4.20 -5.77 -3.69
C GLU A 12 -4.14 -6.28 -2.24
N ALA A 13 -3.09 -7.02 -1.89
CA ALA A 13 -2.92 -7.59 -0.54
C ALA A 13 -2.93 -6.53 0.58
N SER A 14 -2.38 -5.34 0.33
CA SER A 14 -2.46 -4.21 1.27
C SER A 14 -3.89 -3.72 1.46
N GLY A 15 -4.66 -3.66 0.37
CA GLY A 15 -6.07 -3.30 0.41
C GLY A 15 -6.92 -4.34 1.15
N ASP A 16 -6.61 -5.64 0.98
CA ASP A 16 -7.26 -6.75 1.69
C ASP A 16 -7.08 -6.61 3.21
N THR A 17 -5.86 -6.33 3.66
CA THR A 17 -5.57 -6.07 5.08
C THR A 17 -6.37 -4.87 5.60
N LEU A 18 -6.35 -3.75 4.88
CA LEU A 18 -7.04 -2.52 5.28
C LEU A 18 -8.58 -2.68 5.29
N ALA A 19 -9.12 -3.44 4.35
CA ALA A 19 -10.53 -3.76 4.30
C ALA A 19 -10.97 -4.63 5.47
N MET A 20 -10.17 -5.65 5.79
CA MET A 20 -10.39 -6.52 6.93
C MET A 20 -10.38 -5.73 8.25
N GLU A 21 -9.35 -4.90 8.48
CA GLU A 21 -9.23 -4.04 9.66
C GLU A 21 -10.44 -3.09 9.79
N LEU A 22 -10.84 -2.44 8.70
CA LEU A 22 -12.01 -1.55 8.67
C LEU A 22 -13.30 -2.32 8.98
N PHE A 23 -13.49 -3.48 8.37
CA PHE A 23 -14.68 -4.30 8.59
C PHE A 23 -14.79 -4.80 10.02
N GLU A 24 -13.69 -5.27 10.62
CA GLU A 24 -13.66 -5.70 12.02
C GLU A 24 -13.99 -4.55 12.99
N ALA A 25 -13.44 -3.36 12.76
CA ALA A 25 -13.75 -2.17 13.53
C ALA A 25 -15.24 -1.78 13.42
N MET A 26 -15.79 -1.81 12.19
CA MET A 26 -17.21 -1.53 11.96
C MET A 26 -18.11 -2.57 12.63
N ARG A 27 -17.74 -3.86 12.59
CA ARG A 27 -18.49 -4.95 13.22
C ARG A 27 -18.45 -4.85 14.74
N ALA A 28 -17.33 -4.44 15.33
CA ALA A 28 -17.22 -4.20 16.77
C ALA A 28 -18.18 -3.11 17.26
N GLU A 29 -18.43 -2.08 16.44
CA GLU A 29 -19.31 -0.96 16.78
C GLU A 29 -20.80 -1.21 16.47
N LYS A 30 -21.10 -1.91 15.38
CA LYS A 30 -22.46 -2.03 14.84
C LYS A 30 -23.08 -3.43 14.98
N GLY A 31 -22.30 -4.44 15.38
CA GLY A 31 -22.71 -5.84 15.36
C GLY A 31 -22.59 -6.46 13.97
N ASP A 32 -23.45 -7.44 13.68
CA ASP A 32 -23.43 -8.14 12.40
C ASP A 32 -23.74 -7.20 11.24
N LEU A 33 -22.87 -7.27 10.24
CA LEU A 33 -22.96 -6.52 8.99
C LEU A 33 -23.02 -7.48 7.81
N ASP A 34 -23.99 -7.26 6.91
CA ASP A 34 -24.05 -7.97 5.63
C ASP A 34 -23.01 -7.35 4.68
N ALA A 35 -21.89 -8.05 4.49
CA ALA A 35 -20.77 -7.55 3.70
C ALA A 35 -20.33 -8.56 2.64
N PHE A 36 -20.13 -8.08 1.41
CA PHE A 36 -19.67 -8.88 0.28
C PHE A 36 -18.79 -8.05 -0.64
N GLY A 37 -18.16 -8.68 -1.62
CA GLY A 37 -17.46 -7.93 -2.65
C GLY A 37 -16.26 -8.62 -3.27
N ALA A 38 -15.20 -7.87 -3.52
CA ALA A 38 -13.96 -8.37 -4.07
C ALA A 38 -12.78 -7.98 -3.19
N GLY A 39 -11.92 -8.96 -2.92
CA GLY A 39 -10.78 -8.77 -2.02
C GLY A 39 -9.89 -9.99 -2.01
N GLY A 40 -9.43 -10.38 -0.84
CA GLY A 40 -8.56 -11.52 -0.65
C GLY A 40 -8.92 -12.34 0.61
N PRO A 41 -8.03 -13.28 0.97
CA PRO A 41 -8.29 -14.25 2.03
C PRO A 41 -8.44 -13.65 3.45
N LEU A 42 -7.92 -12.43 3.70
CA LEU A 42 -8.08 -11.78 5.00
C LEU A 42 -9.50 -11.24 5.17
N MET A 43 -10.06 -10.62 4.15
CA MET A 43 -11.45 -10.18 4.13
C MET A 43 -12.41 -11.37 4.28
N GLU A 44 -12.17 -12.46 3.53
CA GLU A 44 -12.98 -13.69 3.64
C GLU A 44 -12.93 -14.26 5.05
N LYS A 45 -11.76 -14.37 5.65
CA LYS A 45 -11.57 -14.85 7.03
C LYS A 45 -12.26 -13.97 8.07
N ALA A 46 -12.36 -12.66 7.81
CA ALA A 46 -13.09 -11.73 8.68
C ALA A 46 -14.62 -11.89 8.58
N GLY A 47 -15.14 -12.58 7.57
CA GLY A 47 -16.55 -12.85 7.35
C GLY A 47 -17.20 -12.03 6.24
N ILE A 48 -16.42 -11.43 5.35
CA ILE A 48 -16.92 -10.79 4.12
C ILE A 48 -17.09 -11.87 3.05
N ASP A 49 -18.26 -11.93 2.39
CA ASP A 49 -18.54 -12.86 1.28
C ASP A 49 -17.76 -12.43 0.03
N ILE A 50 -16.65 -13.11 -0.27
CA ILE A 50 -15.77 -12.77 -1.39
C ILE A 50 -16.23 -13.46 -2.67
N ALA A 51 -16.81 -12.68 -3.57
CA ALA A 51 -17.22 -13.14 -4.88
C ALA A 51 -16.05 -13.34 -5.85
N ILE A 52 -15.02 -12.49 -5.75
CA ILE A 52 -13.83 -12.54 -6.60
C ILE A 52 -12.58 -12.21 -5.78
N ASP A 53 -11.60 -13.12 -5.79
CA ASP A 53 -10.27 -12.82 -5.24
C ASP A 53 -9.47 -12.00 -6.26
N LEU A 54 -9.40 -10.68 -6.02
CA LEU A 54 -8.58 -9.78 -6.83
C LEU A 54 -7.12 -9.78 -6.43
N THR A 55 -6.78 -10.20 -5.20
CA THR A 55 -5.42 -10.16 -4.67
C THR A 55 -4.51 -11.21 -5.30
N GLU A 56 -5.05 -12.40 -5.62
CA GLU A 56 -4.36 -13.45 -6.36
C GLU A 56 -3.95 -12.99 -7.77
N HIS A 57 -4.68 -12.02 -8.31
CA HIS A 57 -4.55 -11.53 -9.66
C HIS A 57 -3.98 -10.12 -9.77
N ALA A 58 -3.47 -9.57 -8.67
CA ALA A 58 -2.85 -8.24 -8.63
C ALA A 58 -1.69 -8.14 -9.64
N VAL A 59 -1.91 -7.34 -10.70
CA VAL A 59 -0.99 -7.28 -11.85
C VAL A 59 0.15 -6.33 -11.59
N VAL A 60 1.35 -6.85 -11.72
CA VAL A 60 2.60 -6.14 -11.47
C VAL A 60 3.31 -5.77 -12.78
N GLY A 61 2.66 -4.99 -13.64
CA GLY A 61 3.32 -4.42 -14.81
C GLY A 61 2.41 -4.16 -16.00
N ILE A 62 2.82 -3.22 -16.86
CA ILE A 62 2.04 -2.80 -18.04
C ILE A 62 1.82 -3.98 -19.00
N TRP A 63 2.82 -4.85 -19.17
CA TRP A 63 2.73 -5.98 -20.09
C TRP A 63 1.79 -7.08 -19.57
N GLU A 64 1.88 -7.42 -18.30
CA GLU A 64 0.96 -8.35 -17.66
C GLU A 64 -0.48 -7.81 -17.64
N ALA A 65 -0.65 -6.49 -17.45
CA ALA A 65 -1.95 -5.82 -17.55
C ALA A 65 -2.56 -5.96 -18.97
N ILE A 66 -1.74 -5.86 -20.01
CA ILE A 66 -2.20 -6.04 -21.39
C ILE A 66 -2.56 -7.51 -21.65
N CYS A 67 -1.74 -8.45 -21.24
CA CYS A 67 -1.99 -9.89 -21.43
C CYS A 67 -3.23 -10.39 -20.67
N ASN A 68 -3.52 -9.84 -19.51
CA ASN A 68 -4.64 -10.21 -18.66
C ASN A 68 -5.87 -9.27 -18.81
N TYR A 69 -5.85 -8.32 -19.76
CA TYR A 69 -6.93 -7.34 -19.91
C TYR A 69 -8.31 -7.97 -20.01
N GLY A 70 -8.46 -9.07 -20.78
CA GLY A 70 -9.71 -9.79 -20.93
C GLY A 70 -10.23 -10.37 -19.60
N LYS A 71 -9.35 -10.91 -18.74
CA LYS A 71 -9.68 -11.44 -17.43
C LYS A 71 -10.11 -10.33 -16.48
N PHE A 72 -9.34 -9.23 -16.43
CA PHE A 72 -9.70 -8.07 -15.62
C PHE A 72 -10.99 -7.41 -16.04
N LYS A 73 -11.25 -7.33 -17.36
CA LYS A 73 -12.53 -6.83 -17.87
C LYS A 73 -13.69 -7.72 -17.43
N ARG A 74 -13.53 -9.05 -17.48
CA ARG A 74 -14.56 -9.98 -17.01
C ARG A 74 -14.85 -9.79 -15.53
N PHE A 75 -13.83 -9.75 -14.67
CA PHE A 75 -14.00 -9.49 -13.24
C PHE A 75 -14.68 -8.15 -12.97
N PHE A 76 -14.31 -7.13 -13.73
CA PHE A 76 -14.93 -5.81 -13.64
C PHE A 76 -16.41 -5.87 -13.96
N ASP A 77 -16.79 -6.56 -15.04
CA ASP A 77 -18.18 -6.71 -15.47
C ASP A 77 -18.97 -7.57 -14.48
N GLU A 78 -18.41 -8.68 -13.98
CA GLU A 78 -19.02 -9.55 -12.95
C GLU A 78 -19.28 -8.77 -11.65
N LEU A 79 -18.36 -7.94 -11.19
CA LEU A 79 -18.55 -7.11 -9.99
C LEU A 79 -19.62 -6.02 -10.19
N LEU A 80 -19.69 -5.44 -11.38
CA LEU A 80 -20.73 -4.47 -11.70
C LEU A 80 -22.12 -5.15 -11.72
N ASP A 81 -22.22 -6.35 -12.28
CA ASP A 81 -23.48 -7.10 -12.34
C ASP A 81 -23.89 -7.53 -10.92
N LEU A 82 -22.97 -8.00 -10.09
CA LEU A 82 -23.21 -8.33 -8.68
C LEU A 82 -23.72 -7.10 -7.89
N ALA A 83 -23.11 -5.92 -8.10
CA ALA A 83 -23.55 -4.68 -7.44
C ALA A 83 -24.97 -4.28 -7.89
N MET A 84 -25.30 -4.47 -9.17
CA MET A 84 -26.63 -4.17 -9.69
C MET A 84 -27.68 -5.17 -9.20
N GLU A 85 -27.32 -6.44 -9.00
CA GLU A 85 -28.20 -7.49 -8.48
C GLU A 85 -28.47 -7.30 -6.98
N LYS A 86 -27.40 -7.20 -6.16
CA LYS A 86 -27.52 -7.11 -4.70
C LYS A 86 -27.90 -5.70 -4.21
N GLN A 87 -27.69 -4.66 -5.00
CA GLN A 87 -28.00 -3.26 -4.70
C GLN A 87 -27.55 -2.81 -3.29
N PRO A 88 -26.26 -2.91 -2.94
CA PRO A 88 -25.78 -2.55 -1.61
C PRO A 88 -26.08 -1.09 -1.26
N ASN A 89 -26.33 -0.83 0.02
CA ASN A 89 -26.54 0.54 0.50
C ASN A 89 -25.26 1.39 0.42
N VAL A 90 -24.12 0.73 0.67
CA VAL A 90 -22.79 1.37 0.70
C VAL A 90 -21.80 0.56 -0.13
N ILE A 91 -20.98 1.25 -0.91
CA ILE A 91 -19.83 0.66 -1.60
C ILE A 91 -18.56 1.32 -1.03
N ILE A 92 -17.65 0.51 -0.51
CA ILE A 92 -16.37 0.97 0.03
C ILE A 92 -15.25 0.50 -0.90
N CYS A 93 -14.62 1.47 -1.57
CA CYS A 93 -13.46 1.21 -2.43
C CYS A 93 -12.18 1.52 -1.64
N ILE A 94 -11.24 0.56 -1.62
CA ILE A 94 -10.00 0.68 -0.86
C ILE A 94 -8.83 0.80 -1.82
N ASP A 95 -8.12 1.94 -1.76
CA ASP A 95 -6.94 2.23 -2.59
C ASP A 95 -7.14 1.90 -4.09
N ASN A 96 -6.13 1.37 -4.79
CA ASN A 96 -6.17 0.91 -6.18
C ASN A 96 -6.94 1.84 -7.15
N PRO A 97 -6.51 3.09 -7.35
CA PRO A 97 -7.25 4.08 -8.12
C PRO A 97 -7.39 3.71 -9.61
N GLY A 98 -6.54 2.82 -10.11
CA GLY A 98 -6.63 2.33 -11.49
C GLY A 98 -7.89 1.54 -11.78
N PHE A 99 -8.32 0.72 -10.83
CA PHE A 99 -9.53 -0.09 -10.90
C PHE A 99 -10.73 0.67 -10.31
N ASN A 100 -10.60 1.12 -9.07
CA ASN A 100 -11.70 1.64 -8.28
C ASN A 100 -12.35 2.90 -8.87
N LEU A 101 -11.57 3.85 -9.41
CA LEU A 101 -12.16 5.04 -10.03
C LEU A 101 -12.98 4.74 -11.30
N ARG A 102 -12.62 3.69 -12.03
CA ARG A 102 -13.42 3.22 -13.17
C ARG A 102 -14.67 2.51 -12.71
N PHE A 103 -14.56 1.71 -11.65
CA PHE A 103 -15.66 0.97 -11.07
C PHE A 103 -16.73 1.91 -10.53
N VAL A 104 -16.38 2.87 -9.69
CA VAL A 104 -17.36 3.83 -9.13
C VAL A 104 -18.04 4.66 -10.22
N ARG A 105 -17.31 5.05 -11.26
CA ARG A 105 -17.91 5.73 -12.42
C ARG A 105 -18.96 4.85 -13.10
N ALA A 106 -18.63 3.59 -13.37
CA ALA A 106 -19.57 2.65 -14.02
C ALA A 106 -20.80 2.38 -13.14
N ILE A 107 -20.63 2.29 -11.82
CA ILE A 107 -21.74 2.21 -10.85
C ILE A 107 -22.64 3.44 -10.97
N ARG A 108 -22.08 4.66 -10.96
CA ARG A 108 -22.87 5.89 -11.14
C ARG A 108 -23.65 5.89 -12.44
N GLU A 109 -23.01 5.53 -13.56
CA GLU A 109 -23.64 5.48 -14.87
C GLU A 109 -24.77 4.45 -14.94
N ARG A 110 -24.59 3.24 -14.34
CA ARG A 110 -25.64 2.20 -14.30
C ARG A 110 -26.76 2.57 -13.34
N SER A 111 -26.47 3.12 -12.18
CA SER A 111 -27.48 3.50 -11.18
C SER A 111 -28.40 4.64 -11.65
N LEU A 112 -27.97 5.49 -12.59
CA LEU A 112 -28.84 6.51 -13.20
C LEU A 112 -30.08 5.92 -13.89
N LYS A 113 -30.02 4.64 -14.31
CA LYS A 113 -31.09 3.93 -14.99
C LYS A 113 -32.05 3.18 -14.05
N THR A 114 -31.84 3.28 -12.76
CA THR A 114 -32.59 2.61 -11.69
C THR A 114 -32.92 3.59 -10.57
N ASP A 115 -33.66 3.15 -9.57
CA ASP A 115 -33.91 3.94 -8.35
C ASP A 115 -32.83 3.73 -7.27
N TRP A 116 -31.88 2.80 -7.52
CA TRP A 116 -30.79 2.51 -6.60
C TRP A 116 -29.72 3.61 -6.60
N ARG A 117 -29.40 4.11 -5.41
CA ARG A 117 -28.42 5.20 -5.20
C ARG A 117 -27.49 4.81 -4.05
N PRO A 118 -26.44 4.01 -4.29
CA PRO A 118 -25.52 3.63 -3.24
C PRO A 118 -24.70 4.82 -2.76
N LYS A 119 -24.37 4.83 -1.47
CA LYS A 119 -23.30 5.71 -0.95
C LYS A 119 -21.96 5.13 -1.33
N ILE A 120 -21.10 5.91 -1.96
CA ILE A 120 -19.75 5.49 -2.36
C ILE A 120 -18.73 6.16 -1.46
N ILE A 121 -18.02 5.34 -0.70
CA ILE A 121 -16.93 5.76 0.18
C ILE A 121 -15.61 5.30 -0.43
N TYR A 122 -14.64 6.18 -0.49
CA TYR A 122 -13.29 5.85 -0.94
C TYR A 122 -12.34 5.92 0.25
N TYR A 123 -11.79 4.78 0.66
CA TYR A 123 -10.84 4.68 1.76
C TYR A 123 -9.43 4.55 1.21
N ILE A 124 -8.51 5.28 1.79
CA ILE A 124 -7.14 5.55 1.32
C ILE A 124 -7.14 6.41 0.06
N SER A 125 -7.00 7.70 0.27
CA SER A 125 -6.95 8.69 -0.81
C SER A 125 -5.87 8.36 -1.84
N PRO A 126 -6.18 8.34 -3.13
CA PRO A 126 -5.13 8.31 -4.15
C PRO A 126 -4.18 9.49 -4.00
N GLN A 127 -2.88 9.25 -4.16
CA GLN A 127 -1.85 10.29 -4.00
C GLN A 127 -1.86 11.31 -5.16
N LEU A 128 -3.01 11.95 -5.39
CA LEU A 128 -3.18 12.92 -6.48
C LEU A 128 -2.34 14.19 -6.28
N TRP A 129 -1.94 14.46 -5.06
CA TRP A 129 -1.03 15.54 -4.70
C TRP A 129 0.40 15.31 -5.24
N ALA A 130 0.78 14.04 -5.42
CA ALA A 130 2.07 13.67 -5.98
C ALA A 130 2.03 13.62 -7.51
N TRP A 131 0.93 13.15 -8.10
CA TRP A 131 0.79 12.96 -9.54
C TRP A 131 -0.68 12.84 -9.95
N HIS A 132 -1.02 13.14 -11.21
CA HIS A 132 -2.38 13.06 -11.76
C HIS A 132 -3.44 13.89 -11.01
N GLU A 133 -3.10 15.11 -10.60
CA GLU A 133 -4.00 16.07 -9.93
C GLU A 133 -5.36 16.24 -10.63
N SER A 134 -5.40 16.13 -11.96
CA SER A 134 -6.64 16.22 -12.76
C SER A 134 -7.71 15.18 -12.39
N ARG A 135 -7.34 14.07 -11.75
CA ARG A 135 -8.30 13.08 -11.27
C ARG A 135 -9.16 13.54 -10.10
N VAL A 136 -8.86 14.69 -9.48
CA VAL A 136 -9.70 15.31 -8.45
C VAL A 136 -11.14 15.43 -8.95
N HIS A 137 -11.35 15.93 -10.17
CA HIS A 137 -12.69 16.08 -10.74
C HIS A 137 -13.44 14.75 -10.91
N GLN A 138 -12.73 13.66 -11.15
CA GLN A 138 -13.34 12.34 -11.23
C GLN A 138 -13.80 11.86 -9.85
N ILE A 139 -12.94 11.98 -8.84
CA ILE A 139 -13.28 11.57 -7.47
C ILE A 139 -14.47 12.38 -6.95
N THR A 140 -14.41 13.69 -7.06
CA THR A 140 -15.45 14.58 -6.52
C THR A 140 -16.81 14.43 -7.20
N ARG A 141 -16.84 13.93 -8.43
CA ARG A 141 -18.08 13.64 -9.15
C ARG A 141 -18.71 12.31 -8.74
N ASP A 142 -17.87 11.28 -8.54
CA ASP A 142 -18.32 9.89 -8.48
C ASP A 142 -18.32 9.33 -7.04
N VAL A 143 -17.62 9.94 -6.09
CA VAL A 143 -17.48 9.51 -4.69
C VAL A 143 -18.25 10.47 -3.76
N ASP A 144 -18.94 9.94 -2.75
CA ASP A 144 -19.68 10.75 -1.77
C ASP A 144 -18.82 11.15 -0.56
N LEU A 145 -17.85 10.32 -0.18
CA LEU A 145 -16.97 10.56 0.96
C LEU A 145 -15.59 9.96 0.70
N LEU A 146 -14.56 10.75 0.93
CA LEU A 146 -13.17 10.31 0.90
C LEU A 146 -12.59 10.24 2.31
N LEU A 147 -12.10 9.07 2.69
CA LEU A 147 -11.39 8.84 3.96
C LEU A 147 -9.89 8.87 3.69
N SER A 148 -9.23 9.91 4.16
CA SER A 148 -7.80 10.12 3.97
C SER A 148 -7.01 9.69 5.19
N ILE A 149 -5.78 9.20 4.94
CA ILE A 149 -4.86 8.73 6.00
C ILE A 149 -3.72 9.71 6.26
N PHE A 150 -3.61 10.78 5.46
CA PHE A 150 -2.61 11.83 5.65
C PHE A 150 -3.28 13.15 6.02
N PRO A 151 -2.82 13.85 7.08
CA PRO A 151 -3.50 15.04 7.60
C PRO A 151 -3.56 16.20 6.60
N PHE A 152 -2.57 16.34 5.71
CA PHE A 152 -2.52 17.41 4.72
C PHE A 152 -3.49 17.21 3.54
N GLU A 153 -4.01 16.00 3.31
CA GLU A 153 -4.89 15.70 2.17
C GLU A 153 -6.22 16.44 2.27
N LYS A 154 -6.80 16.57 3.48
CA LYS A 154 -8.05 17.31 3.68
C LYS A 154 -7.94 18.75 3.20
N GLU A 155 -6.86 19.46 3.56
CA GLU A 155 -6.60 20.81 3.09
C GLU A 155 -6.29 20.86 1.58
N TRP A 156 -5.58 19.86 1.10
CA TRP A 156 -5.24 19.75 -0.31
C TRP A 156 -6.48 19.64 -1.19
N TYR A 157 -7.46 18.80 -0.80
CA TYR A 157 -8.76 18.68 -1.48
C TYR A 157 -9.62 19.93 -1.29
N ALA A 158 -9.68 20.52 -0.10
CA ALA A 158 -10.46 21.74 0.15
C ALA A 158 -10.10 22.91 -0.78
N LYS A 159 -8.81 23.02 -1.14
CA LYS A 159 -8.32 24.03 -2.10
C LYS A 159 -8.72 23.77 -3.55
N ARG A 160 -8.98 22.52 -3.94
CA ARG A 160 -9.22 22.08 -5.33
C ARG A 160 -10.66 21.70 -5.62
N ALA A 161 -11.36 21.28 -4.61
CA ALA A 161 -12.75 20.86 -4.67
C ALA A 161 -13.51 21.33 -3.41
N PRO A 162 -13.76 22.63 -3.26
CA PRO A 162 -14.47 23.17 -2.11
C PRO A 162 -15.83 22.47 -1.94
N GLY A 163 -16.14 22.03 -0.71
CA GLY A 163 -17.39 21.34 -0.38
C GLY A 163 -17.40 19.83 -0.63
N PHE A 164 -16.35 19.23 -1.22
CA PHE A 164 -16.26 17.79 -1.31
C PHE A 164 -15.93 17.18 0.06
N PRO A 165 -16.70 16.17 0.54
CA PRO A 165 -16.48 15.57 1.84
C PRO A 165 -15.19 14.77 1.88
N VAL A 166 -14.22 15.24 2.66
CA VAL A 166 -12.96 14.54 2.95
C VAL A 166 -12.76 14.53 4.46
N GLU A 167 -12.61 13.33 5.03
CA GLU A 167 -12.31 13.14 6.44
C GLU A 167 -10.94 12.52 6.64
N PHE A 168 -10.13 13.13 7.49
CA PHE A 168 -8.89 12.54 7.96
C PHE A 168 -9.19 11.55 9.08
N VAL A 169 -8.93 10.26 8.84
CA VAL A 169 -9.25 9.17 9.76
C VAL A 169 -8.03 8.62 10.50
N GLY A 170 -6.86 9.20 10.27
CA GLY A 170 -5.60 8.65 10.79
C GLY A 170 -5.02 7.55 9.90
N HIS A 171 -3.75 7.22 10.14
CA HIS A 171 -3.11 6.13 9.42
C HIS A 171 -3.33 4.81 10.17
N PRO A 172 -3.73 3.71 9.50
CA PRO A 172 -4.04 2.42 10.13
C PRO A 172 -2.90 1.83 10.97
N ILE A 173 -1.67 2.25 10.70
CA ILE A 173 -0.51 1.82 11.49
C ILE A 173 -0.64 2.14 12.98
N CYS A 174 -1.35 3.24 13.34
CA CYS A 174 -1.55 3.65 14.73
C CYS A 174 -2.40 2.63 15.50
N ASP A 175 -3.43 2.10 14.85
CA ASP A 175 -4.32 1.10 15.47
C ASP A 175 -3.70 -0.30 15.44
N ARG A 176 -2.91 -0.59 14.42
CA ARG A 176 -2.22 -1.87 14.28
C ARG A 176 -1.15 -2.09 15.34
N TYR A 177 -0.52 -1.03 15.81
CA TYR A 177 0.57 -1.07 16.79
C TYR A 177 0.36 -0.04 17.91
N PRO A 178 -0.72 -0.17 18.73
CA PRO A 178 -1.08 0.83 19.75
C PRO A 178 -0.09 0.89 20.93
N ASP A 179 0.46 -0.27 21.32
CA ASP A 179 1.26 -0.45 22.53
C ASP A 179 2.77 -0.56 22.25
N LEU A 180 3.26 0.13 21.22
CA LEU A 180 4.70 0.18 21.05
C LEU A 180 5.34 0.95 22.20
N ASP A 181 5.83 0.22 23.21
CA ASP A 181 6.83 0.71 24.13
C ASP A 181 8.05 1.14 23.31
N CYS A 182 8.07 2.42 23.01
CA CYS A 182 9.14 3.01 22.21
C CYS A 182 10.44 2.74 22.92
N LYS A 183 11.38 2.08 22.26
CA LYS A 183 12.76 1.97 22.74
C LYS A 183 13.20 3.36 23.20
N GLU A 184 13.36 3.55 24.51
CA GLU A 184 13.75 4.85 25.09
C GLU A 184 15.16 5.27 24.71
N SER A 185 16.01 4.31 24.31
CA SER A 185 17.35 4.56 23.77
C SER A 185 17.76 3.45 22.81
N CYS A 186 18.09 3.79 21.59
CA CYS A 186 18.74 2.86 20.67
C CYS A 186 20.23 2.77 21.00
N SER A 187 20.62 1.85 21.88
CA SER A 187 22.01 1.38 21.89
C SER A 187 22.15 0.45 20.67
N ILE A 188 22.82 0.95 19.63
CA ILE A 188 23.14 0.13 18.46
C ILE A 188 24.04 -1.03 18.90
N GLY A 189 23.63 -2.25 18.56
CA GLY A 189 24.41 -3.45 18.83
C GLY A 189 25.76 -3.45 18.10
N ASN A 190 26.70 -4.25 18.56
CA ASN A 190 27.96 -4.47 17.87
C ASN A 190 28.19 -5.98 17.67
N PRO A 191 28.02 -6.53 16.44
CA PRO A 191 27.59 -5.87 15.20
C PRO A 191 26.12 -5.44 15.23
N PRO A 192 25.74 -4.37 14.48
CA PRO A 192 24.37 -3.91 14.41
C PRO A 192 23.43 -4.91 13.73
N LYS A 193 22.20 -5.00 14.23
CA LYS A 193 21.12 -5.78 13.59
C LYS A 193 20.55 -5.00 12.41
N LEU A 194 20.94 -5.37 11.22
CA LEU A 194 20.54 -4.73 9.98
C LEU A 194 19.31 -5.43 9.39
N LEU A 195 18.25 -4.67 9.11
CA LEU A 195 17.07 -5.14 8.40
C LEU A 195 17.10 -4.71 6.93
N LEU A 196 16.91 -5.66 6.02
CA LEU A 196 16.80 -5.42 4.59
C LEU A 196 15.35 -5.63 4.12
N LEU A 197 14.77 -4.60 3.52
CA LEU A 197 13.39 -4.55 3.02
C LEU A 197 13.40 -4.26 1.53
N PRO A 198 13.69 -5.26 0.66
CA PRO A 198 13.94 -5.01 -0.76
C PRO A 198 12.68 -4.66 -1.57
N GLY A 199 11.51 -4.75 -0.97
CA GLY A 199 10.23 -4.45 -1.57
C GLY A 199 9.25 -5.63 -1.53
N SER A 200 8.01 -5.34 -1.89
CA SER A 200 6.90 -6.31 -1.89
C SER A 200 6.61 -6.91 -3.27
N ARG A 201 7.32 -6.49 -4.30
CA ARG A 201 7.11 -6.91 -5.68
C ARG A 201 8.36 -7.55 -6.27
N ALA A 202 8.18 -8.56 -7.12
CA ALA A 202 9.27 -9.29 -7.77
C ALA A 202 10.29 -8.37 -8.47
N LYS A 203 9.82 -7.34 -9.17
CA LYS A 203 10.68 -6.36 -9.86
C LYS A 203 11.47 -5.46 -8.92
N GLU A 204 10.94 -5.18 -7.74
CA GLU A 204 11.62 -4.42 -6.68
C GLU A 204 12.75 -5.27 -6.08
N VAL A 205 12.43 -6.49 -5.64
CA VAL A 205 13.42 -7.44 -5.11
C VAL A 205 14.57 -7.65 -6.10
N CYS A 206 14.26 -7.84 -7.39
CA CYS A 206 15.25 -8.02 -8.44
C CYS A 206 16.22 -6.83 -8.57
N ARG A 207 15.76 -5.60 -8.36
CA ARG A 207 16.57 -4.38 -8.54
C ARG A 207 17.29 -3.93 -7.28
N HIS A 208 16.73 -4.23 -6.11
CA HIS A 208 17.18 -3.69 -4.84
C HIS A 208 18.09 -4.65 -4.07
N LEU A 209 17.73 -5.95 -4.05
CA LEU A 209 18.36 -6.92 -3.16
C LEU A 209 19.88 -6.98 -3.32
N GLY A 210 20.39 -7.03 -4.56
CA GLY A 210 21.84 -7.12 -4.82
C GLY A 210 22.61 -5.95 -4.20
N VAL A 211 22.10 -4.73 -4.38
CA VAL A 211 22.72 -3.51 -3.82
C VAL A 211 22.67 -3.50 -2.29
N MET A 212 21.54 -3.92 -1.69
CA MET A 212 21.41 -4.04 -0.23
C MET A 212 22.37 -5.06 0.36
N VAL A 213 22.51 -6.21 -0.31
CA VAL A 213 23.45 -7.27 0.11
C VAL A 213 24.90 -6.80 0.04
N ASP A 214 25.25 -6.03 -0.98
CA ASP A 214 26.60 -5.49 -1.11
C ASP A 214 26.86 -4.39 -0.04
N ALA A 215 25.89 -3.54 0.27
CA ALA A 215 25.98 -2.57 1.37
C ALA A 215 26.16 -3.29 2.73
N ALA A 216 25.37 -4.34 2.99
CA ALA A 216 25.47 -5.11 4.23
C ALA A 216 26.84 -5.72 4.48
N LYS A 217 27.58 -6.06 3.41
CA LYS A 217 28.96 -6.56 3.54
C LYS A 217 29.97 -5.46 3.93
N GLU A 218 29.72 -4.22 3.49
CA GLU A 218 30.62 -3.09 3.78
C GLU A 218 30.54 -2.65 5.24
N ILE A 219 29.38 -2.84 5.89
CA ILE A 219 29.14 -2.38 7.26
C ILE A 219 29.32 -3.45 8.34
N ASP A 220 29.79 -4.65 7.98
CA ASP A 220 29.96 -5.80 8.88
C ASP A 220 28.75 -6.02 9.83
N ALA A 221 27.55 -5.87 9.27
CA ALA A 221 26.30 -6.00 10.00
C ALA A 221 25.78 -7.44 9.93
N LYS A 222 24.93 -7.81 10.88
CA LYS A 222 24.18 -9.08 10.87
C LYS A 222 22.83 -8.85 10.15
N PRO A 223 22.73 -9.23 8.87
CA PRO A 223 21.53 -8.92 8.08
C PRO A 223 20.40 -9.92 8.31
N THR A 224 19.19 -9.38 8.45
CA THR A 224 17.92 -10.10 8.34
C THR A 224 17.17 -9.55 7.13
N ILE A 225 16.54 -10.41 6.33
CA ILE A 225 15.71 -10.01 5.19
C ILE A 225 14.27 -10.32 5.54
N VAL A 226 13.35 -9.36 5.34
CA VAL A 226 11.90 -9.63 5.45
C VAL A 226 11.27 -9.49 4.08
N LEU A 227 10.49 -10.52 3.71
CA LEU A 227 9.74 -10.62 2.45
C LEU A 227 8.28 -11.00 2.74
N PRO A 228 7.31 -10.55 1.92
CA PRO A 228 5.89 -10.81 2.16
C PRO A 228 5.46 -12.27 2.03
N ASN A 229 6.12 -13.06 1.17
CA ASN A 229 5.73 -14.43 0.85
C ASN A 229 6.90 -15.30 0.39
N ASP A 230 6.68 -16.63 0.39
CA ASP A 230 7.68 -17.62 0.02
C ASP A 230 8.15 -17.52 -1.43
N SER A 231 7.28 -17.12 -2.36
CA SER A 231 7.64 -16.94 -3.78
C SER A 231 8.75 -15.89 -3.95
N LEU A 232 8.68 -14.78 -3.19
CA LEU A 232 9.74 -13.78 -3.18
C LEU A 232 11.01 -14.26 -2.48
N VAL A 233 10.90 -15.16 -1.49
CA VAL A 233 12.07 -15.80 -0.85
C VAL A 233 12.82 -16.66 -1.87
N GLU A 234 12.12 -17.51 -2.61
CA GLU A 234 12.74 -18.33 -3.64
C GLU A 234 13.39 -17.48 -4.75
N GLN A 235 12.71 -16.41 -5.16
CA GLN A 235 13.29 -15.46 -6.10
C GLN A 235 14.54 -14.77 -5.54
N ALA A 236 14.53 -14.35 -4.29
CA ALA A 236 15.69 -13.73 -3.64
C ALA A 236 16.90 -14.66 -3.60
N LYS A 237 16.71 -15.93 -3.26
CA LYS A 237 17.76 -16.97 -3.26
C LYS A 237 18.33 -17.22 -4.65
N LEU A 238 17.47 -17.26 -5.67
CA LEU A 238 17.91 -17.41 -7.07
C LEU A 238 18.73 -16.23 -7.55
N LEU A 239 18.31 -14.99 -7.22
CA LEU A 239 18.98 -13.76 -7.64
C LEU A 239 20.33 -13.56 -6.93
N VAL A 240 20.39 -13.86 -5.65
CA VAL A 240 21.57 -13.67 -4.81
C VAL A 240 21.78 -14.92 -3.95
N PRO A 241 22.41 -15.98 -4.46
CA PRO A 241 22.55 -17.27 -3.74
C PRO A 241 23.13 -17.15 -2.32
N LYS A 242 23.95 -16.15 -2.07
CA LYS A 242 24.54 -15.90 -0.74
C LYS A 242 23.51 -15.66 0.36
N VAL A 243 22.34 -15.13 0.05
CA VAL A 243 21.28 -14.87 1.05
C VAL A 243 20.67 -16.18 1.58
N SER A 244 20.90 -17.32 0.94
CA SER A 244 20.43 -18.61 1.43
C SER A 244 20.94 -18.96 2.84
N ASN A 245 22.04 -18.35 3.25
CA ASN A 245 22.65 -18.55 4.58
C ASN A 245 22.26 -17.40 5.56
N TRP A 246 21.41 -16.47 5.15
CA TRP A 246 20.99 -15.35 5.98
C TRP A 246 19.65 -15.64 6.65
N ASP A 247 19.33 -14.87 7.69
CA ASP A 247 18.00 -14.92 8.30
C ASP A 247 16.98 -14.28 7.35
N ILE A 248 16.13 -15.11 6.73
CA ILE A 248 15.04 -14.65 5.86
C ILE A 248 13.73 -14.99 6.54
N ARG A 249 12.92 -13.97 6.78
CA ARG A 249 11.60 -14.08 7.42
C ARG A 249 10.49 -13.77 6.44
N VAL A 250 9.43 -14.58 6.46
CA VAL A 250 8.23 -14.35 5.65
C VAL A 250 7.20 -13.64 6.54
N GLY A 251 6.73 -12.48 6.10
CA GLY A 251 5.90 -11.62 6.95
C GLY A 251 6.67 -11.17 8.19
N ARG A 252 6.07 -11.21 9.37
CA ARG A 252 6.68 -10.92 10.68
C ARG A 252 7.49 -9.61 10.72
N LEU A 253 7.05 -8.61 9.93
CA LEU A 253 7.78 -7.35 9.80
C LEU A 253 7.87 -6.60 11.12
N HIS A 254 6.77 -6.48 11.83
CA HIS A 254 6.69 -5.74 13.10
C HIS A 254 7.58 -6.36 14.19
N GLU A 255 7.57 -7.70 14.33
CA GLU A 255 8.44 -8.41 15.29
C GLU A 255 9.92 -8.18 14.96
N THR A 256 10.24 -8.14 13.67
CA THR A 256 11.61 -7.90 13.22
C THR A 256 12.03 -6.46 13.42
N LEU A 257 11.16 -5.48 13.11
CA LEU A 257 11.42 -4.07 13.35
C LEU A 257 11.66 -3.76 14.82
N ALA A 258 10.92 -4.41 15.72
CA ALA A 258 11.09 -4.24 17.17
C ALA A 258 12.49 -4.65 17.66
N ASP A 259 13.16 -5.57 16.95
CA ASP A 259 14.51 -6.09 17.28
C ASP A 259 15.60 -5.56 16.34
N THR A 260 15.32 -4.56 15.51
CA THR A 260 16.22 -4.01 14.49
C THR A 260 16.93 -2.75 15.02
N ASP A 261 18.19 -2.58 14.71
CA ASP A 261 18.96 -1.37 15.03
C ASP A 261 18.93 -0.36 13.88
N VAL A 262 19.04 -0.84 12.62
CA VAL A 262 19.07 -0.02 11.41
C VAL A 262 18.44 -0.77 10.24
N ALA A 263 17.82 -0.07 9.31
CA ALA A 263 17.22 -0.68 8.14
C ALA A 263 17.66 -0.06 6.81
N ILE A 264 17.70 -0.88 5.77
CA ILE A 264 17.75 -0.42 4.38
C ILE A 264 16.45 -0.85 3.72
N ALA A 265 15.64 0.12 3.29
CA ALA A 265 14.29 -0.14 2.79
C ALA A 265 14.06 0.38 1.37
N SER A 266 13.29 -0.36 0.59
CA SER A 266 12.67 0.15 -0.63
C SER A 266 11.67 1.25 -0.28
N SER A 267 11.56 2.29 -1.11
CA SER A 267 10.54 3.31 -0.93
C SER A 267 9.13 2.70 -1.06
N GLY A 268 8.28 2.98 -0.08
CA GLY A 268 6.91 2.50 0.01
C GLY A 268 6.31 2.71 1.40
N THR A 269 5.16 2.12 1.66
CA THR A 269 4.48 2.18 2.97
C THR A 269 5.31 1.63 4.11
N VAL A 270 6.20 0.66 3.82
CA VAL A 270 7.11 0.08 4.81
C VAL A 270 8.02 1.11 5.48
N THR A 271 8.31 2.24 4.82
CA THR A 271 9.09 3.32 5.42
C THR A 271 8.36 4.02 6.56
N LEU A 272 7.03 4.03 6.55
CA LEU A 272 6.22 4.49 7.69
C LEU A 272 6.31 3.52 8.87
N GLU A 273 6.32 2.21 8.60
CA GLU A 273 6.49 1.20 9.65
C GLU A 273 7.88 1.34 10.28
N CYS A 274 8.94 1.52 9.49
CA CYS A 274 10.27 1.81 10.02
C CYS A 274 10.26 3.06 10.92
N ALA A 275 9.61 4.13 10.49
CA ALA A 275 9.52 5.37 11.27
C ALA A 275 8.69 5.19 12.55
N TRP A 276 7.59 4.42 12.48
CA TRP A 276 6.74 4.10 13.63
C TRP A 276 7.51 3.35 14.71
N PHE A 277 8.32 2.37 14.30
CA PHE A 277 9.20 1.61 15.19
C PHE A 277 10.49 2.35 15.58
N LYS A 278 10.65 3.61 15.16
CA LYS A 278 11.84 4.44 15.41
C LYS A 278 13.15 3.78 14.94
N VAL A 279 13.09 3.00 13.86
CA VAL A 279 14.27 2.39 13.25
C VAL A 279 14.90 3.38 12.27
N PRO A 280 16.15 3.84 12.50
CA PRO A 280 16.88 4.60 11.51
C PRO A 280 16.95 3.84 10.19
N THR A 281 16.59 4.50 9.11
CA THR A 281 16.40 3.81 7.84
C THR A 281 16.99 4.58 6.68
N VAL A 282 17.77 3.90 5.86
CA VAL A 282 18.23 4.41 4.57
C VAL A 282 17.28 3.90 3.48
N VAL A 283 16.75 4.80 2.67
CA VAL A 283 15.77 4.46 1.64
C VAL A 283 16.41 4.40 0.26
N LEU A 284 16.16 3.34 -0.47
CA LEU A 284 16.59 3.25 -1.86
C LEU A 284 15.42 2.99 -2.81
N TYR A 285 15.55 3.48 -4.05
CA TYR A 285 14.60 3.14 -5.09
C TYR A 285 15.27 3.06 -6.46
N LYS A 286 15.10 1.90 -7.10
CA LYS A 286 15.57 1.65 -8.48
C LYS A 286 14.40 1.17 -9.33
N THR A 287 14.21 1.85 -10.46
CA THR A 287 13.17 1.50 -11.43
C THR A 287 13.76 1.49 -12.84
N SER A 288 12.94 1.19 -13.87
CA SER A 288 13.43 1.31 -15.25
C SER A 288 13.77 2.77 -15.58
N TRP A 289 14.78 3.00 -16.44
CA TRP A 289 15.16 4.36 -16.83
C TRP A 289 13.99 5.14 -17.44
N ILE A 290 13.13 4.47 -18.20
CA ILE A 290 11.94 5.07 -18.80
C ILE A 290 10.97 5.52 -17.69
N THR A 291 10.68 4.64 -16.72
CA THR A 291 9.81 4.96 -15.57
C THR A 291 10.39 6.10 -14.74
N TYR A 292 11.71 6.09 -14.52
CA TYR A 292 12.40 7.15 -13.78
C TYR A 292 12.29 8.51 -14.46
N LEU A 293 12.56 8.56 -15.79
CA LEU A 293 12.46 9.80 -16.55
C LEU A 293 11.02 10.34 -16.58
N LEU A 294 10.04 9.46 -16.78
CA LEU A 294 8.63 9.83 -16.70
C LEU A 294 8.27 10.33 -15.28
N GLY A 295 8.72 9.61 -14.25
CA GLY A 295 8.52 10.01 -12.86
C GLY A 295 9.10 11.41 -12.59
N LYS A 296 10.30 11.70 -13.03
CA LYS A 296 10.94 13.01 -12.86
C LYS A 296 10.17 14.17 -13.51
N PHE A 297 9.43 13.90 -14.59
CA PHE A 297 8.58 14.89 -15.25
C PHE A 297 7.22 15.08 -14.59
N PHE A 298 6.64 13.99 -14.06
CA PHE A 298 5.26 14.00 -13.58
C PHE A 298 5.12 14.11 -12.06
N LEU A 299 6.14 13.69 -11.29
CA LEU A 299 6.12 13.79 -9.83
C LEU A 299 6.36 15.24 -9.39
N LYS A 300 5.44 15.75 -8.59
CA LYS A 300 5.48 17.11 -8.02
C LYS A 300 6.07 17.13 -6.61
N VAL A 301 6.62 16.01 -6.15
CA VAL A 301 7.14 15.85 -4.78
C VAL A 301 8.67 15.86 -4.76
N LYS A 302 9.22 16.35 -3.66
CA LYS A 302 10.69 16.42 -3.45
C LYS A 302 11.26 15.13 -2.89
N HIS A 303 10.44 14.34 -2.21
CA HIS A 303 10.81 13.12 -1.50
C HIS A 303 9.97 11.95 -2.00
N ILE A 304 10.49 10.73 -1.83
CA ILE A 304 9.79 9.50 -2.20
C ILE A 304 9.44 8.63 -0.98
N ALA A 305 10.15 8.78 0.14
CA ALA A 305 9.84 8.10 1.38
C ALA A 305 8.68 8.80 2.10
N MET A 306 7.72 8.03 2.59
CA MET A 306 6.54 8.59 3.26
C MET A 306 6.86 9.46 4.48
N PRO A 307 7.81 9.10 5.38
CA PRO A 307 8.20 9.98 6.48
C PRO A 307 8.74 11.33 6.02
N ASN A 308 9.53 11.36 4.94
CA ASN A 308 10.08 12.61 4.38
C ASN A 308 8.98 13.49 3.79
N LEU A 309 8.01 12.86 3.08
CA LEU A 309 6.84 13.54 2.54
C LEU A 309 5.97 14.15 3.64
N LEU A 310 5.70 13.42 4.71
CA LEU A 310 4.91 13.89 5.85
C LEU A 310 5.61 15.01 6.61
N ALA A 311 6.91 14.87 6.85
CA ALA A 311 7.71 15.87 7.55
C ALA A 311 8.06 17.08 6.67
N ASN A 312 7.86 17.00 5.34
CA ASN A 312 8.31 17.96 4.33
C ASN A 312 9.82 18.32 4.48
N ARG A 313 10.59 17.33 4.90
CA ARG A 313 12.06 17.40 5.04
C ARG A 313 12.65 16.00 4.99
N GLU A 314 13.94 15.88 4.77
CA GLU A 314 14.64 14.61 4.88
C GLU A 314 14.69 14.17 6.35
N VAL A 315 14.06 13.03 6.62
CA VAL A 315 14.09 12.28 7.89
C VAL A 315 14.94 11.03 7.69
N PHE A 316 14.71 10.36 6.55
CA PHE A 316 15.48 9.22 6.08
C PHE A 316 16.25 9.61 4.82
N PRO A 317 17.57 9.34 4.73
CA PRO A 317 18.34 9.53 3.51
C PRO A 317 17.73 8.74 2.34
N GLU A 318 17.61 9.37 1.17
CA GLU A 318 17.01 8.76 -0.04
C GLU A 318 18.03 8.65 -1.16
N PHE A 319 18.24 7.45 -1.67
CA PHE A 319 19.10 7.18 -2.82
C PHE A 319 18.30 6.63 -4.00
N ILE A 320 18.35 7.32 -5.13
CA ILE A 320 17.55 6.98 -6.30
C ILE A 320 18.46 6.61 -7.48
N GLN A 321 18.12 5.52 -8.19
CA GLN A 321 18.79 5.07 -9.41
C GLN A 321 20.30 4.86 -9.24
N ARG A 322 21.15 5.77 -9.76
CA ARG A 322 22.62 5.66 -9.71
C ARG A 322 23.17 5.89 -8.31
N GLU A 323 22.54 6.75 -7.55
CA GLU A 323 22.92 7.04 -6.16
C GLU A 323 22.62 5.87 -5.22
N ALA A 324 21.64 5.01 -5.58
CA ALA A 324 21.36 3.77 -4.86
C ALA A 324 22.44 2.71 -5.19
N ASN A 325 23.61 2.84 -4.57
CA ASN A 325 24.75 1.93 -4.66
C ASN A 325 25.23 1.53 -3.26
N ALA A 326 25.99 0.45 -3.16
CA ALA A 326 26.41 -0.13 -1.89
C ALA A 326 27.19 0.88 -1.00
N GLN A 327 28.10 1.62 -1.60
CA GLN A 327 28.94 2.59 -0.89
C GLN A 327 28.12 3.72 -0.26
N ASN A 328 27.16 4.29 -0.99
CA ASN A 328 26.32 5.35 -0.45
C ASN A 328 25.42 4.81 0.68
N LEU A 329 24.81 3.62 0.49
CA LEU A 329 23.95 3.02 1.51
C LEU A 329 24.73 2.64 2.79
N ALA A 330 25.97 2.19 2.65
CA ALA A 330 26.79 1.79 3.79
C ALA A 330 27.37 2.97 4.57
N ARG A 331 27.51 4.13 3.92
CA ARG A 331 28.07 5.34 4.56
C ARG A 331 27.09 6.02 5.50
N GLU A 332 25.80 6.00 5.17
CA GLU A 332 24.73 6.60 5.99
C GLU A 332 24.30 5.68 7.14
#